data_fe7c448b606ef6796e763435abfc1030
#
_entry.id   fe7c448b606ef6796e763435abfc1030
#
_cell.length_a   1.000
_cell.length_b   1.000
_cell.length_c   1.000
_cell.angle_alpha   90.00
_cell.angle_beta   90.00
_cell.angle_gamma   90.00
#
_symmetry.space_group_name_H-M   'P 1'
#
loop_
_entity.id
_entity.type
_entity.pdbx_description
1 polymer ?
#
loop_
_entity_poly.entity_id
_entity_poly.type
_entity_poly.pdbx_seq_one_letter_code
_entity_poly.pdbx_strand_id
1 'polypeptide(L)'
;MGISTRPSTEDIQALARELQALRGQIQSISSQCSEYGITIGSLSAQDPAKPVYRSLGNILLEVDDRDSLLEELKSAEKALTEHLARLAEREESIRKKYEEMAEQFEME
;
A
#
# COMPACT_ATOMS: atom_id res chain seq x y z
N MET A 1 26.98 -13.59 -33.08
CA MET A 1 26.91 -13.32 -31.67
C MET A 1 25.44 -13.24 -31.22
N GLY A 2 24.98 -14.28 -30.58
CA GLY A 2 23.58 -14.33 -30.15
C GLY A 2 23.42 -13.72 -28.78
N ILE A 3 22.50 -12.76 -28.68
CA ILE A 3 22.03 -12.33 -27.38
C ILE A 3 21.06 -13.41 -26.93
N SER A 4 21.34 -14.02 -25.79
CA SER A 4 20.44 -15.00 -25.23
C SER A 4 19.10 -14.33 -24.87
N THR A 5 18.01 -14.83 -25.44
CA THR A 5 16.67 -14.38 -25.09
C THR A 5 16.11 -15.15 -23.91
N ARG A 6 16.87 -16.09 -23.41
CA ARG A 6 16.49 -16.89 -22.25
C ARG A 6 16.70 -16.12 -20.96
N PRO A 7 15.72 -16.09 -20.08
CA PRO A 7 15.96 -15.55 -18.76
C PRO A 7 16.91 -16.44 -17.97
N SER A 8 17.85 -15.82 -17.28
CA SER A 8 18.73 -16.54 -16.38
C SER A 8 18.02 -16.83 -15.06
N THR A 9 18.56 -17.78 -14.30
CA THR A 9 18.08 -18.03 -12.94
C THR A 9 18.16 -16.75 -12.10
N GLU A 10 19.21 -15.96 -12.29
CA GLU A 10 19.38 -14.68 -11.58
C GLU A 10 18.28 -13.69 -11.91
N ASP A 11 17.86 -13.60 -13.18
CA ASP A 11 16.79 -12.74 -13.62
C ASP A 11 15.45 -13.12 -12.96
N ILE A 12 15.16 -14.41 -12.93
CA ILE A 12 13.95 -14.93 -12.31
C ILE A 12 13.96 -14.66 -10.80
N GLN A 13 15.09 -14.88 -10.15
CA GLN A 13 15.23 -14.63 -8.71
C GLN A 13 15.10 -13.15 -8.39
N ALA A 14 15.63 -12.25 -9.24
CA ALA A 14 15.52 -10.83 -9.06
C ALA A 14 14.05 -10.38 -9.12
N LEU A 15 13.29 -10.90 -10.10
CA LEU A 15 11.86 -10.61 -10.20
C LEU A 15 11.08 -11.17 -9.01
N ALA A 16 11.43 -12.36 -8.55
CA ALA A 16 10.79 -12.97 -7.38
C ALA A 16 10.98 -12.11 -6.14
N ARG A 17 12.19 -11.59 -5.94
CA ARG A 17 12.49 -10.71 -4.81
C ARG A 17 11.75 -9.38 -4.91
N GLU A 18 11.72 -8.80 -6.10
CA GLU A 18 10.99 -7.55 -6.35
C GLU A 18 9.50 -7.73 -6.09
N LEU A 19 8.94 -8.84 -6.57
CA LEU A 19 7.53 -9.18 -6.37
C LEU A 19 7.20 -9.33 -4.88
N GLN A 20 8.06 -10.03 -4.15
CA GLN A 20 7.86 -10.24 -2.72
C GLN A 20 7.93 -8.92 -1.92
N ALA A 21 8.92 -8.07 -2.25
CA ALA A 21 9.05 -6.76 -1.62
C ALA A 21 7.82 -5.89 -1.89
N LEU A 22 7.33 -5.92 -3.14
CA LEU A 22 6.17 -5.15 -3.55
C LEU A 22 4.90 -5.63 -2.85
N ARG A 23 4.73 -6.94 -2.71
CA ARG A 23 3.59 -7.51 -1.97
C ARG A 23 3.61 -7.11 -0.49
N GLY A 24 4.81 -7.03 0.10
CA GLY A 24 4.98 -6.52 1.46
C GLY A 24 4.55 -5.07 1.60
N GLN A 25 4.92 -4.21 0.62
CA GLN A 25 4.49 -2.82 0.59
C GLN A 25 2.98 -2.71 0.44
N ILE A 26 2.39 -3.49 -0.45
CA ILE A 26 0.94 -3.51 -0.66
C ILE A 26 0.22 -3.85 0.63
N GLN A 27 0.69 -4.87 1.33
CA GLN A 27 0.08 -5.28 2.60
C GLN A 27 0.16 -4.17 3.64
N SER A 28 1.31 -3.53 3.76
CA SER A 28 1.53 -2.42 4.71
C SER A 28 0.63 -1.23 4.41
N ILE A 29 0.57 -0.81 3.15
CA ILE A 29 -0.28 0.32 2.73
C ILE A 29 -1.77 -0.03 2.89
N SER A 30 -2.15 -1.26 2.56
CA SER A 30 -3.52 -1.74 2.73
C SER A 30 -3.95 -1.68 4.19
N SER A 31 -3.06 -2.07 5.11
CA SER A 31 -3.32 -1.98 6.56
C SER A 31 -3.50 -0.54 7.00
N GLN A 32 -2.67 0.37 6.51
CA GLN A 32 -2.79 1.80 6.81
C GLN A 32 -4.13 2.36 6.30
N CYS A 33 -4.53 2.00 5.08
CA CYS A 33 -5.82 2.41 4.53
C CYS A 33 -6.98 1.95 5.41
N SER A 34 -6.92 0.70 5.89
CA SER A 34 -7.94 0.15 6.79
C SER A 34 -8.00 0.91 8.11
N GLU A 35 -6.85 1.26 8.67
CA GLU A 35 -6.78 2.03 9.91
C GLU A 35 -7.41 3.42 9.75
N TYR A 36 -7.11 4.11 8.64
CA TYR A 36 -7.74 5.38 8.33
C TYR A 36 -9.25 5.25 8.19
N GLY A 37 -9.72 4.22 7.49
CA GLY A 37 -11.15 3.95 7.32
C GLY A 37 -11.86 3.76 8.65
N ILE A 38 -11.29 2.99 9.55
CA ILE A 38 -11.82 2.75 10.89
C ILE A 38 -11.86 4.06 11.69
N THR A 39 -10.79 4.82 11.67
CA THR A 39 -10.68 6.09 12.39
C THR A 39 -11.69 7.11 11.89
N ILE A 40 -11.81 7.25 10.56
CA ILE A 40 -12.79 8.15 9.94
C ILE A 40 -14.22 7.75 10.33
N GLY A 41 -14.52 6.45 10.25
CA GLY A 41 -15.84 5.94 10.61
C GLY A 41 -16.18 6.19 12.07
N SER A 42 -15.24 5.95 12.95
CA SER A 42 -15.42 6.17 14.40
C SER A 42 -15.60 7.64 14.73
N LEU A 43 -14.77 8.50 14.11
CA LEU A 43 -14.86 9.95 14.33
C LEU A 43 -16.19 10.51 13.78
N SER A 44 -16.62 10.04 12.63
CA SER A 44 -17.88 10.46 12.01
C SER A 44 -19.11 10.06 12.81
N ALA A 45 -19.04 8.93 13.50
CA ALA A 45 -20.15 8.39 14.30
C ALA A 45 -20.17 8.92 15.73
N GLN A 46 -19.10 9.54 16.19
CA GLN A 46 -19.00 10.04 17.56
C GLN A 46 -19.90 11.26 17.78
N ASP A 47 -20.48 11.34 18.98
CA ASP A 47 -21.26 12.49 19.43
C ASP A 47 -20.42 13.76 19.27
N PRO A 48 -20.93 14.78 18.51
CA PRO A 48 -20.20 16.03 18.30
C PRO A 48 -19.85 16.80 19.58
N ALA A 49 -20.59 16.53 20.68
CA ALA A 49 -20.34 17.18 21.97
C ALA A 49 -19.16 16.57 22.72
N LYS A 50 -18.68 15.37 22.32
CA LYS A 50 -17.54 14.74 22.98
C LYS A 50 -16.22 15.26 22.45
N PRO A 51 -15.22 15.47 23.32
CA PRO A 51 -13.92 15.97 22.88
C PRO A 51 -13.16 14.88 22.11
N VAL A 52 -12.32 15.34 21.17
CA VAL A 52 -11.44 14.49 20.37
C VAL A 52 -10.01 14.92 20.67
N TYR A 53 -9.12 13.93 20.77
CA TYR A 53 -7.70 14.16 21.07
C TYR A 53 -6.81 13.54 20.00
N ARG A 54 -5.67 14.21 19.75
CA ARG A 54 -4.60 13.66 18.91
C ARG A 54 -3.47 13.22 19.79
N SER A 55 -2.88 12.08 19.45
CA SER A 55 -1.68 11.59 20.11
C SER A 55 -0.44 12.09 19.38
N LEU A 56 0.42 12.81 20.08
CA LEU A 56 1.72 13.28 19.58
C LEU A 56 2.80 12.85 20.57
N GLY A 57 3.52 11.78 20.20
CA GLY A 57 4.47 11.17 21.13
C GLY A 57 3.75 10.71 22.39
N ASN A 58 4.17 11.26 23.55
CA ASN A 58 3.58 10.92 24.85
C ASN A 58 2.50 11.91 25.29
N ILE A 59 2.07 12.78 24.42
CA ILE A 59 1.13 13.87 24.74
C ILE A 59 -0.17 13.67 23.97
N LEU A 60 -1.29 13.90 24.63
CA LEU A 60 -2.60 13.97 24.00
C LEU A 60 -3.01 15.44 23.91
N LEU A 61 -3.31 15.89 22.70
CA LEU A 61 -3.72 17.26 22.44
C LEU A 61 -5.18 17.27 21.99
N GLU A 62 -5.98 18.12 22.61
CA GLU A 62 -7.37 18.27 22.20
C GLU A 62 -7.47 18.89 20.81
N VAL A 63 -8.36 18.37 20.00
CA VAL A 63 -8.61 18.86 18.64
C VAL A 63 -9.69 19.91 18.68
N ASP A 64 -9.36 21.14 18.27
CA ASP A 64 -10.30 22.27 18.28
C ASP A 64 -11.27 22.19 17.11
N ASP A 65 -10.81 21.76 15.94
CA ASP A 65 -11.61 21.68 14.73
C ASP A 65 -11.72 20.23 14.25
N ARG A 66 -12.79 19.58 14.67
CA ARG A 66 -13.07 18.19 14.32
C ARG A 66 -13.30 17.99 12.82
N ASP A 67 -14.00 18.92 12.17
CA ASP A 67 -14.30 18.82 10.75
C ASP A 67 -13.02 18.94 9.92
N SER A 68 -12.13 19.81 10.32
CA SER A 68 -10.83 19.96 9.67
C SER A 68 -9.98 18.68 9.81
N LEU A 69 -9.98 18.06 10.98
CA LEU A 69 -9.30 16.79 11.20
C LEU A 69 -9.90 15.69 10.31
N LEU A 70 -11.22 15.63 10.21
CA LEU A 70 -11.90 14.64 9.39
C LEU A 70 -11.52 14.78 7.91
N GLU A 71 -11.46 16.01 7.41
CA GLU A 71 -11.02 16.29 6.04
C GLU A 71 -9.56 15.88 5.83
N GLU A 72 -8.69 16.16 6.79
CA GLU A 72 -7.27 15.76 6.76
C GLU A 72 -7.15 14.24 6.66
N LEU A 73 -7.91 13.50 7.48
CA LEU A 73 -7.90 12.04 7.47
C LEU A 73 -8.41 11.46 6.16
N LYS A 74 -9.48 12.03 5.61
CA LYS A 74 -10.04 11.61 4.32
C LYS A 74 -9.06 11.83 3.18
N SER A 75 -8.36 12.96 3.19
CA SER A 75 -7.34 13.28 2.19
C SER A 75 -6.16 12.30 2.27
N ALA A 76 -5.74 11.95 3.47
CA ALA A 76 -4.67 10.98 3.67
C ALA A 76 -5.09 9.58 3.19
N GLU A 77 -6.31 9.15 3.51
CA GLU A 77 -6.85 7.88 3.05
C GLU A 77 -6.90 7.83 1.52
N LYS A 78 -7.38 8.90 0.90
CA LYS A 78 -7.44 8.98 -0.56
C LYS A 78 -6.07 8.84 -1.20
N ALA A 79 -5.07 9.55 -0.67
CA ALA A 79 -3.70 9.48 -1.17
C ALA A 79 -3.13 8.06 -1.04
N LEU A 80 -3.38 7.38 0.07
CA LEU A 80 -2.94 6.00 0.28
C LEU A 80 -3.66 5.03 -0.66
N THR A 81 -4.95 5.23 -0.89
CA THR A 81 -5.74 4.40 -1.81
C THR A 81 -5.21 4.52 -3.25
N GLU A 82 -4.89 5.72 -3.67
CA GLU A 82 -4.31 5.97 -5.00
C GLU A 82 -2.93 5.33 -5.12
N HIS A 83 -2.12 5.44 -4.07
CA HIS A 83 -0.80 4.80 -4.04
C HIS A 83 -0.92 3.28 -4.09
N LEU A 84 -1.86 2.72 -3.35
CA LEU A 84 -2.14 1.29 -3.35
C LEU A 84 -2.52 0.79 -4.74
N ALA A 85 -3.35 1.54 -5.46
CA ALA A 85 -3.75 1.20 -6.82
C ALA A 85 -2.54 1.13 -7.76
N ARG A 86 -1.62 2.08 -7.65
CA ARG A 86 -0.39 2.09 -8.45
C ARG A 86 0.51 0.91 -8.12
N LEU A 87 0.63 0.57 -6.85
CA LEU A 87 1.41 -0.61 -6.42
C LEU A 87 0.79 -1.91 -6.94
N ALA A 88 -0.53 -2.00 -6.92
CA ALA A 88 -1.25 -3.19 -7.42
C ALA A 88 -1.03 -3.38 -8.93
N GLU A 89 -1.04 -2.29 -9.71
CA GLU A 89 -0.76 -2.33 -11.14
C GLU A 89 0.68 -2.78 -11.41
N ARG A 90 1.61 -2.26 -10.63
CA ARG A 90 3.02 -2.66 -10.75
C ARG A 90 3.22 -4.13 -10.39
N GLU A 91 2.55 -4.58 -9.33
CA GLU A 91 2.60 -5.99 -8.91
C GLU A 91 2.10 -6.90 -10.03
N GLU A 92 0.99 -6.56 -10.64
CA GLU A 92 0.43 -7.33 -11.74
C GLU A 92 1.40 -7.39 -12.93
N SER A 93 2.00 -6.26 -13.29
CA SER A 93 2.97 -6.19 -14.38
C SER A 93 4.19 -7.07 -14.12
N ILE A 94 4.74 -7.00 -12.92
CA ILE A 94 5.92 -7.78 -12.54
C ILE A 94 5.58 -9.26 -12.42
N ARG A 95 4.42 -9.58 -11.88
CA ARG A 95 3.95 -10.96 -11.76
C ARG A 95 3.83 -11.62 -13.14
N LYS A 96 3.28 -10.91 -14.11
CA LYS A 96 3.18 -11.40 -15.48
C LYS A 96 4.55 -11.66 -16.10
N LYS A 97 5.49 -10.75 -15.89
CA LYS A 97 6.87 -10.93 -16.33
C LYS A 97 7.52 -12.16 -15.70
N TYR A 98 7.33 -12.32 -14.40
CA TYR A 98 7.85 -13.47 -13.66
C TYR A 98 7.28 -14.78 -14.23
N GLU A 99 5.97 -14.83 -14.43
CA GLU A 99 5.30 -16.02 -14.96
C GLU A 99 5.80 -16.37 -16.37
N GLU A 100 5.96 -15.38 -17.23
CA GLU A 100 6.48 -15.56 -18.58
C GLU A 100 7.92 -16.09 -18.56
N MET A 101 8.76 -15.50 -17.72
CA MET A 101 10.15 -15.97 -17.60
C MET A 101 10.26 -17.38 -17.02
N ALA A 102 9.46 -17.66 -16.01
CA ALA A 102 9.44 -18.98 -15.39
C ALA A 102 8.98 -20.05 -16.41
N GLU A 103 7.97 -19.72 -17.20
CA GLU A 103 7.49 -20.60 -18.25
C GLU A 103 8.56 -20.87 -19.32
N GLN A 104 9.24 -19.82 -19.78
CA GLN A 104 10.33 -19.96 -20.74
C GLN A 104 11.49 -20.81 -20.18
N PHE A 105 11.78 -20.62 -18.91
CA PHE A 105 12.83 -21.38 -18.23
C PHE A 105 12.50 -22.86 -18.13
N GLU A 106 11.23 -23.19 -17.86
CA GLU A 106 10.76 -24.58 -17.75
C GLU A 106 10.66 -25.30 -19.10
N MET A 107 10.48 -24.55 -20.18
CA MET A 107 10.36 -25.11 -21.53
C MET A 107 11.68 -25.67 -22.06
N GLU A 108 12.73 -25.60 -21.32
CA GLU A 108 14.03 -26.15 -21.66
C GLU A 108 14.31 -27.42 -20.88
#